data_aa6cfaf0d2635465a4e0174b4d13c426
#
_entry.id   aa6cfaf0d2635465a4e0174b4d13c426
#
_cell.length_a   1.000
_cell.length_b   1.000
_cell.length_c   1.000
_cell.angle_alpha   90.00
_cell.angle_beta   90.00
_cell.angle_gamma   90.00
#
_symmetry.space_group_name_H-M   'P 1'
#
loop_
_entity.id
_entity.type
_entity.pdbx_description
1 polymer ?
#
loop_
_entity_poly.entity_id
_entity_poly.type
_entity_poly.pdbx_seq_one_letter_code
_entity_poly.pdbx_strand_id
1 'polypeptide(L)'
;MKRILLLVVVLVSIASIASAWSPRHDEAAVILATKHLTPRALAFVKDCLGDSYDDDVAYLYKLEKGHQSPYSKSVHKLHLNTDLTPKNVDGDDALKGLEQALEVVREHEKYSSFEVIAALRAVINLMCDIHNFANVCIDGVPHSQGDFKFQIVGGRKGPSTAKWSTFFSSYINFHKGFSATYWAEDFEIYYGSEGMKLANGTLRDWVAQIGAKAAELYATNHPDREMPLRERLEYEPLAYEMVASTGYRLAALLNEAVK
;
A
#
# COMPACT_ATOMS: atom_id res chain seq x y z
N MET A 1 27.51 -45.83 -25.18
CA MET A 1 26.37 -45.42 -24.35
C MET A 1 26.54 -43.96 -23.97
N LYS A 2 25.85 -43.07 -24.68
CA LYS A 2 25.91 -41.61 -24.44
C LYS A 2 24.89 -41.25 -23.38
N ARG A 3 25.36 -40.76 -22.20
CA ARG A 3 24.50 -40.25 -21.15
C ARG A 3 24.06 -38.82 -21.56
N ILE A 4 22.80 -38.68 -21.88
CA ILE A 4 22.15 -37.40 -22.07
C ILE A 4 21.87 -36.81 -20.72
N LEU A 5 22.60 -35.74 -20.36
CA LEU A 5 22.37 -34.96 -19.16
C LEU A 5 21.23 -33.99 -19.47
N LEU A 6 20.03 -34.31 -18.94
CA LEU A 6 18.86 -33.43 -19.04
C LEU A 6 19.02 -32.30 -18.04
N LEU A 7 19.42 -31.13 -18.51
CA LEU A 7 19.48 -29.90 -17.72
C LEU A 7 18.03 -29.36 -17.63
N VAL A 8 17.36 -29.66 -16.51
CA VAL A 8 16.09 -29.03 -16.16
C VAL A 8 16.39 -27.61 -15.67
N VAL A 9 16.26 -26.65 -16.55
CA VAL A 9 16.26 -25.23 -16.17
C VAL A 9 14.91 -24.94 -15.51
N VAL A 10 14.88 -24.96 -14.19
CA VAL A 10 13.75 -24.44 -13.42
C VAL A 10 13.78 -22.94 -13.59
N LEU A 11 12.97 -22.44 -14.51
CA LEU A 11 12.60 -21.02 -14.58
C LEU A 11 11.77 -20.71 -13.32
N VAL A 12 12.45 -20.30 -12.26
CA VAL A 12 11.79 -19.62 -11.14
C VAL A 12 11.34 -18.27 -11.69
N SER A 13 10.10 -18.23 -12.13
CA SER A 13 9.38 -16.98 -12.34
C SER A 13 9.35 -16.28 -10.99
N ILE A 14 10.26 -15.33 -10.79
CA ILE A 14 10.17 -14.36 -9.70
C ILE A 14 8.92 -13.55 -10.04
N ALA A 15 7.78 -14.00 -9.52
CA ALA A 15 6.58 -13.18 -9.48
C ALA A 15 7.00 -11.90 -8.74
N SER A 16 7.08 -10.79 -9.46
CA SER A 16 7.32 -9.48 -8.88
C SER A 16 6.21 -9.28 -7.85
N ILE A 17 6.58 -9.34 -6.59
CA ILE A 17 5.68 -9.04 -5.49
C ILE A 17 5.30 -7.58 -5.71
N ALA A 18 4.07 -7.33 -6.11
CA ALA A 18 3.54 -5.98 -6.15
C ALA A 18 3.49 -5.51 -4.70
N SER A 19 4.50 -4.77 -4.27
CA SER A 19 4.46 -4.01 -3.03
C SER A 19 3.78 -2.69 -3.36
N ALA A 20 2.84 -2.26 -2.54
CA ALA A 20 2.12 -1.01 -2.73
C ALA A 20 3.09 0.16 -2.83
N TRP A 21 3.86 0.34 -1.82
CA TRP A 21 4.95 1.30 -1.71
C TRP A 21 6.28 0.55 -1.55
N SER A 22 7.38 1.25 -1.34
CA SER A 22 8.57 0.56 -0.85
C SER A 22 8.32 0.06 0.58
N PRO A 23 8.97 -1.03 1.01
CA PRO A 23 8.82 -1.51 2.39
C PRO A 23 9.04 -0.43 3.46
N ARG A 24 9.90 0.55 3.18
CA ARG A 24 10.17 1.68 4.10
C ARG A 24 9.02 2.69 4.18
N HIS A 25 8.27 2.87 3.10
CA HIS A 25 7.09 3.74 3.11
C HIS A 25 5.98 3.11 3.95
N ASP A 26 5.75 1.80 3.77
CA ASP A 26 4.76 1.06 4.54
C ASP A 26 5.13 1.06 6.03
N GLU A 27 6.40 0.81 6.35
CA GLU A 27 6.94 0.89 7.71
C GLU A 27 6.76 2.29 8.31
N ALA A 28 7.08 3.36 7.56
CA ALA A 28 6.89 4.73 8.02
C ALA A 28 5.42 5.06 8.32
N ALA A 29 4.50 4.60 7.47
CA ALA A 29 3.06 4.78 7.71
C ALA A 29 2.59 4.06 8.96
N VAL A 30 3.10 2.84 9.24
CA VAL A 30 2.75 2.08 10.44
C VAL A 30 3.36 2.68 11.70
N ILE A 31 4.61 3.14 11.67
CA ILE A 31 5.24 3.86 12.78
C ILE A 31 4.45 5.13 13.09
N LEU A 32 4.04 5.88 12.05
CA LEU A 32 3.20 7.06 12.22
C LEU A 32 1.86 6.69 12.85
N ALA A 33 1.19 5.64 12.35
CA ALA A 33 -0.07 5.17 12.92
C ALA A 33 0.07 4.82 14.40
N THR A 34 1.14 4.12 14.79
CA THR A 34 1.43 3.71 16.16
C THR A 34 1.45 4.90 17.13
N LYS A 35 1.99 6.04 16.70
CA LYS A 35 2.03 7.27 17.51
C LYS A 35 0.64 7.86 17.82
N HIS A 36 -0.35 7.53 17.00
CA HIS A 36 -1.72 8.04 17.09
C HIS A 36 -2.75 7.00 17.57
N LEU A 37 -2.30 5.79 17.92
CA LEU A 37 -3.18 4.81 18.52
C LEU A 37 -3.58 5.22 19.95
N THR A 38 -4.86 5.00 20.29
CA THR A 38 -5.29 5.07 21.68
C THR A 38 -4.57 4.01 22.52
N PRO A 39 -4.43 4.19 23.85
CA PRO A 39 -3.79 3.18 24.69
C PRO A 39 -4.40 1.79 24.55
N ARG A 40 -5.72 1.71 24.36
CA ARG A 40 -6.44 0.45 24.16
C ARG A 40 -6.10 -0.20 22.80
N ALA A 41 -6.15 0.56 21.73
CA ALA A 41 -5.79 0.06 20.40
C ALA A 41 -4.32 -0.35 20.33
N LEU A 42 -3.42 0.42 20.95
CA LEU A 42 -2.00 0.09 21.02
C LEU A 42 -1.76 -1.22 21.79
N ALA A 43 -2.41 -1.40 22.93
CA ALA A 43 -2.31 -2.64 23.71
C ALA A 43 -2.80 -3.84 22.87
N PHE A 44 -3.97 -3.72 22.23
CA PHE A 44 -4.52 -4.76 21.38
C PHE A 44 -3.58 -5.15 20.23
N VAL A 45 -3.01 -4.16 19.51
CA VAL A 45 -2.08 -4.41 18.43
C VAL A 45 -0.81 -5.11 18.93
N LYS A 46 -0.26 -4.68 20.05
CA LYS A 46 0.92 -5.31 20.68
C LYS A 46 0.65 -6.72 21.16
N ASP A 47 -0.49 -6.97 21.73
CA ASP A 47 -0.91 -8.32 22.18
C ASP A 47 -1.03 -9.29 20.98
N CYS A 48 -1.48 -8.78 19.82
CA CYS A 48 -1.62 -9.59 18.62
C CYS A 48 -0.31 -9.80 17.86
N LEU A 49 0.51 -8.76 17.73
CA LEU A 49 1.65 -8.73 16.78
C LEU A 49 3.02 -8.67 17.47
N GLY A 50 3.06 -8.43 18.77
CA GLY A 50 4.29 -8.22 19.53
C GLY A 50 4.69 -6.75 19.65
N ASP A 51 5.65 -6.45 20.53
CA ASP A 51 6.03 -5.07 20.88
C ASP A 51 6.72 -4.28 19.76
N SER A 52 7.39 -4.99 18.83
CA SER A 52 8.19 -4.40 17.74
C SER A 52 7.55 -4.60 16.37
N TYR A 53 6.22 -4.69 16.30
CA TYR A 53 5.48 -4.91 15.05
C TYR A 53 5.67 -3.78 14.02
N ASP A 54 5.93 -2.57 14.47
CA ASP A 54 6.15 -1.38 13.67
C ASP A 54 7.58 -1.29 13.09
N ASP A 55 8.53 -2.03 13.66
CA ASP A 55 9.91 -2.10 13.15
C ASP A 55 10.07 -3.07 11.96
N ASP A 56 9.13 -3.99 11.75
CA ASP A 56 9.24 -5.01 10.70
C ASP A 56 7.94 -5.28 9.93
N VAL A 57 7.33 -4.23 9.42
CA VAL A 57 6.11 -4.32 8.61
C VAL A 57 6.32 -5.17 7.35
N ALA A 58 7.52 -5.14 6.75
CA ALA A 58 7.85 -5.99 5.62
C ALA A 58 7.84 -7.48 5.98
N TYR A 59 8.16 -7.82 7.23
CA TYR A 59 8.04 -9.18 7.74
C TYR A 59 6.58 -9.60 7.95
N LEU A 60 5.74 -8.71 8.50
CA LEU A 60 4.31 -8.95 8.64
C LEU A 60 3.66 -9.25 7.29
N TYR A 61 4.03 -8.51 6.25
CA TYR A 61 3.58 -8.73 4.89
C TYR A 61 4.02 -10.09 4.32
N LYS A 62 5.27 -10.50 4.56
CA LYS A 62 5.77 -11.82 4.14
C LYS A 62 5.04 -12.95 4.85
N LEU A 63 4.74 -12.77 6.13
CA LEU A 63 3.96 -13.75 6.90
C LEU A 63 2.55 -13.91 6.33
N GLU A 64 1.90 -12.81 5.95
CA GLU A 64 0.59 -12.83 5.31
C GLU A 64 0.60 -13.64 4.02
N LYS A 65 1.59 -13.41 3.14
CA LYS A 65 1.74 -14.18 1.89
C LYS A 65 2.17 -15.63 2.08
N GLY A 66 2.92 -15.94 3.13
CA GLY A 66 3.42 -17.28 3.41
C GLY A 66 2.43 -18.20 4.11
N HIS A 67 1.39 -17.65 4.72
CA HIS A 67 0.38 -18.39 5.46
C HIS A 67 -0.90 -18.52 4.63
N GLN A 68 -1.66 -19.60 4.88
CA GLN A 68 -3.00 -19.80 4.29
C GLN A 68 -4.03 -18.86 4.96
N SER A 69 -3.71 -17.58 5.02
CA SER A 69 -4.66 -16.56 5.48
C SER A 69 -5.79 -16.44 4.46
N PRO A 70 -7.04 -16.26 4.88
CA PRO A 70 -8.15 -15.99 3.98
C PRO A 70 -7.93 -14.72 3.14
N TYR A 71 -7.05 -13.83 3.59
CA TYR A 71 -6.69 -12.57 2.92
C TYR A 71 -5.49 -12.69 1.98
N SER A 72 -4.76 -13.81 2.00
CA SER A 72 -3.55 -14.00 1.18
C SER A 72 -3.82 -14.02 -0.33
N LYS A 73 -5.06 -14.25 -0.72
CA LYS A 73 -5.54 -14.20 -2.11
C LYS A 73 -6.11 -12.84 -2.49
N SER A 74 -6.21 -11.90 -1.55
CA SER A 74 -6.71 -10.57 -1.83
C SER A 74 -5.84 -9.94 -2.89
N VAL A 75 -6.47 -9.55 -3.99
CA VAL A 75 -5.80 -8.78 -5.03
C VAL A 75 -5.51 -7.41 -4.40
N HIS A 76 -4.23 -7.01 -4.41
CA HIS A 76 -3.77 -5.74 -3.85
C HIS A 76 -4.27 -4.51 -4.64
N LYS A 77 -5.36 -4.64 -5.38
CA LYS A 77 -5.90 -3.61 -6.26
C LYS A 77 -7.25 -3.12 -5.75
N LEU A 78 -7.41 -1.81 -5.81
CA LEU A 78 -8.65 -1.13 -5.55
C LEU A 78 -9.40 -0.96 -6.88
N HIS A 79 -10.61 -1.49 -7.00
CA HIS A 79 -11.43 -1.37 -8.20
C HIS A 79 -12.56 -0.36 -8.01
N LEU A 80 -12.65 0.60 -8.93
CA LEU A 80 -13.63 1.68 -8.91
C LEU A 80 -14.43 1.73 -10.21
N ASN A 81 -15.70 2.12 -10.09
CA ASN A 81 -16.51 2.51 -11.21
C ASN A 81 -16.06 3.86 -11.80
N THR A 82 -16.61 4.24 -12.95
CA THR A 82 -16.31 5.53 -13.59
C THR A 82 -16.64 6.75 -12.72
N ASP A 83 -17.61 6.61 -11.81
CA ASP A 83 -18.00 7.63 -10.83
C ASP A 83 -17.18 7.58 -9.53
N LEU A 84 -16.09 6.81 -9.51
CA LEU A 84 -15.19 6.58 -8.38
C LEU A 84 -15.84 5.87 -7.17
N THR A 85 -17.02 5.33 -7.31
CA THR A 85 -17.59 4.44 -6.30
C THR A 85 -16.91 3.06 -6.34
N PRO A 86 -16.81 2.35 -5.21
CA PRO A 86 -16.27 1.00 -5.19
C PRO A 86 -17.00 0.08 -6.17
N LYS A 87 -16.22 -0.66 -6.96
CA LYS A 87 -16.74 -1.62 -7.92
C LYS A 87 -16.82 -3.00 -7.29
N ASN A 88 -17.98 -3.64 -7.41
CA ASN A 88 -18.07 -5.05 -7.05
C ASN A 88 -17.47 -5.90 -8.18
N VAL A 89 -16.35 -6.55 -7.90
CA VAL A 89 -15.67 -7.45 -8.83
C VAL A 89 -15.81 -8.89 -8.39
N ASP A 90 -15.91 -9.80 -9.36
CA ASP A 90 -15.83 -11.24 -9.09
C ASP A 90 -14.38 -11.57 -8.74
N GLY A 91 -14.15 -11.92 -7.49
CA GLY A 91 -12.83 -12.20 -6.95
C GLY A 91 -12.46 -11.27 -5.80
N ASP A 92 -11.19 -11.32 -5.45
CA ASP A 92 -10.66 -10.56 -4.33
C ASP A 92 -10.32 -9.12 -4.76
N ASP A 93 -10.77 -8.16 -3.95
CA ASP A 93 -10.52 -6.73 -4.08
C ASP A 93 -9.93 -6.21 -2.77
N ALA A 94 -9.00 -5.26 -2.86
CA ALA A 94 -8.31 -4.75 -1.68
C ALA A 94 -9.27 -4.08 -0.67
N LEU A 95 -10.26 -3.33 -1.16
CA LEU A 95 -11.25 -2.71 -0.28
C LEU A 95 -12.15 -3.75 0.37
N LYS A 96 -12.62 -4.73 -0.39
CA LYS A 96 -13.47 -5.82 0.14
C LYS A 96 -12.70 -6.63 1.19
N GLY A 97 -11.42 -6.97 0.89
CA GLY A 97 -10.57 -7.66 1.86
C GLY A 97 -10.33 -6.84 3.13
N LEU A 98 -10.13 -5.53 2.99
CA LEU A 98 -9.98 -4.60 4.11
C LEU A 98 -11.26 -4.50 4.95
N GLU A 99 -12.43 -4.35 4.33
CA GLU A 99 -13.71 -4.29 5.05
C GLU A 99 -13.98 -5.59 5.82
N GLN A 100 -13.69 -6.75 5.23
CA GLN A 100 -13.83 -8.06 5.89
C GLN A 100 -12.85 -8.22 7.07
N ALA A 101 -11.58 -7.81 6.87
CA ALA A 101 -10.58 -7.87 7.93
C ALA A 101 -10.93 -6.94 9.10
N LEU A 102 -11.42 -5.74 8.81
CA LEU A 102 -11.88 -4.79 9.83
C LEU A 102 -13.05 -5.33 10.65
N GLU A 103 -13.95 -6.09 10.04
CA GLU A 103 -15.06 -6.72 10.75
C GLU A 103 -14.54 -7.75 11.77
N VAL A 104 -13.58 -8.58 11.39
CA VAL A 104 -12.94 -9.54 12.31
C VAL A 104 -12.22 -8.81 13.44
N VAL A 105 -11.53 -7.69 13.18
CA VAL A 105 -10.86 -6.90 14.21
C VAL A 105 -11.88 -6.25 15.17
N ARG A 106 -13.00 -5.72 14.66
CA ARG A 106 -14.08 -5.14 15.48
C ARG A 106 -14.73 -6.18 16.39
N GLU A 107 -14.94 -7.37 15.89
CA GLU A 107 -15.59 -8.46 16.58
C GLU A 107 -14.60 -9.50 17.15
N HIS A 108 -13.37 -9.06 17.44
CA HIS A 108 -12.25 -9.94 17.77
C HIS A 108 -12.54 -10.99 18.86
N GLU A 109 -13.45 -10.71 19.77
CA GLU A 109 -13.89 -11.66 20.81
C GLU A 109 -14.62 -12.89 20.24
N LYS A 110 -15.15 -12.81 19.02
CA LYS A 110 -15.88 -13.91 18.36
C LYS A 110 -14.98 -14.85 17.56
N TYR A 111 -13.72 -14.49 17.35
CA TYR A 111 -12.78 -15.17 16.50
C TYR A 111 -11.59 -15.75 17.28
N SER A 112 -10.93 -16.72 16.70
CA SER A 112 -9.68 -17.25 17.27
C SER A 112 -8.56 -16.22 17.18
N SER A 113 -7.58 -16.27 18.06
CA SER A 113 -6.40 -15.41 18.00
C SER A 113 -5.69 -15.46 16.64
N PHE A 114 -5.67 -16.63 16.00
CA PHE A 114 -5.08 -16.77 14.67
C PHE A 114 -5.84 -15.95 13.61
N GLU A 115 -7.16 -15.99 13.61
CA GLU A 115 -8.00 -15.23 12.68
C GLU A 115 -7.85 -13.72 12.92
N VAL A 116 -7.83 -13.29 14.19
CA VAL A 116 -7.64 -11.89 14.56
C VAL A 116 -6.28 -11.37 14.12
N ILE A 117 -5.22 -12.14 14.35
CA ILE A 117 -3.85 -11.78 13.93
C ILE A 117 -3.78 -11.67 12.41
N ALA A 118 -4.37 -12.62 11.67
CA ALA A 118 -4.40 -12.59 10.23
C ALA A 118 -5.17 -11.37 9.70
N ALA A 119 -6.32 -11.08 10.31
CA ALA A 119 -7.14 -9.91 9.95
C ALA A 119 -6.41 -8.58 10.23
N LEU A 120 -5.77 -8.46 11.39
CA LEU A 120 -5.03 -7.25 11.74
C LEU A 120 -3.85 -6.99 10.77
N ARG A 121 -3.11 -8.03 10.41
CA ARG A 121 -2.07 -7.94 9.37
C ARG A 121 -2.64 -7.51 8.03
N ALA A 122 -3.80 -8.07 7.64
CA ALA A 122 -4.48 -7.69 6.40
C ALA A 122 -4.92 -6.22 6.43
N VAL A 123 -5.46 -5.72 7.53
CA VAL A 123 -5.82 -4.30 7.70
C VAL A 123 -4.61 -3.41 7.44
N ILE A 124 -3.47 -3.71 8.04
CA ILE A 124 -2.23 -2.93 7.88
C ILE A 124 -1.79 -2.95 6.40
N ASN A 125 -1.68 -4.12 5.79
CA ASN A 125 -1.20 -4.26 4.43
C ASN A 125 -2.14 -3.62 3.40
N LEU A 126 -3.45 -3.90 3.50
CA LEU A 126 -4.41 -3.40 2.54
C LEU A 126 -4.63 -1.90 2.65
N MET A 127 -4.44 -1.31 3.83
CA MET A 127 -4.40 0.15 3.98
C MET A 127 -3.23 0.77 3.20
N CYS A 128 -2.05 0.17 3.22
CA CYS A 128 -0.92 0.62 2.41
C CYS A 128 -1.22 0.42 0.90
N ASP A 129 -1.81 -0.70 0.53
CA ASP A 129 -2.10 -1.04 -0.86
C ASP A 129 -3.11 -0.09 -1.51
N ILE A 130 -4.24 0.21 -0.87
CA ILE A 130 -5.28 1.09 -1.45
C ILE A 130 -4.82 2.54 -1.57
N HIS A 131 -3.82 2.98 -0.81
CA HIS A 131 -3.27 4.32 -0.88
C HIS A 131 -2.20 4.49 -1.97
N ASN A 132 -1.79 3.40 -2.63
CA ASN A 132 -0.87 3.48 -3.77
C ASN A 132 -1.65 3.64 -5.07
N PHE A 133 -1.44 4.74 -5.77
CA PHE A 133 -2.12 5.04 -7.03
C PHE A 133 -1.93 3.97 -8.11
N ALA A 134 -0.79 3.28 -8.13
CA ALA A 134 -0.55 2.20 -9.08
C ALA A 134 -1.42 0.95 -8.82
N ASN A 135 -2.06 0.86 -7.67
CA ASN A 135 -3.00 -0.20 -7.32
C ASN A 135 -4.47 0.18 -7.61
N VAL A 136 -4.73 1.39 -8.09
CA VAL A 136 -6.10 1.86 -8.36
C VAL A 136 -6.49 1.54 -9.79
N CYS A 137 -7.55 0.76 -9.96
CA CYS A 137 -8.16 0.41 -11.24
C CYS A 137 -9.51 1.15 -11.37
N ILE A 138 -9.68 1.96 -12.41
CA ILE A 138 -10.90 2.77 -12.61
C ILE A 138 -11.51 2.41 -13.95
N ASP A 139 -12.80 2.06 -13.96
CA ASP A 139 -13.53 1.77 -15.19
C ASP A 139 -13.54 2.98 -16.13
N GLY A 140 -13.32 2.72 -17.41
CA GLY A 140 -13.29 3.77 -18.43
C GLY A 140 -12.03 4.65 -18.42
N VAL A 141 -11.14 4.51 -17.43
CA VAL A 141 -9.86 5.23 -17.41
C VAL A 141 -8.79 4.38 -18.09
N PRO A 142 -8.24 4.82 -19.23
CA PRO A 142 -7.20 4.08 -19.94
C PRO A 142 -6.02 3.75 -19.04
N HIS A 143 -5.45 2.57 -19.24
CA HIS A 143 -4.26 2.06 -18.55
C HIS A 143 -4.38 1.85 -17.04
N SER A 144 -5.49 2.21 -16.39
CA SER A 144 -5.69 1.97 -14.95
C SER A 144 -5.85 0.48 -14.61
N GLN A 145 -6.26 -0.34 -15.57
CA GLN A 145 -6.52 -1.78 -15.37
C GLN A 145 -5.25 -2.64 -15.40
N GLY A 146 -4.10 -2.07 -15.72
CA GLY A 146 -2.87 -2.82 -15.91
C GLY A 146 -1.61 -2.07 -15.46
N ASP A 147 -0.54 -2.85 -15.34
CA ASP A 147 0.78 -2.31 -15.09
C ASP A 147 1.47 -2.00 -16.43
N PHE A 148 1.52 -0.74 -16.80
CA PHE A 148 2.18 -0.30 -18.00
C PHE A 148 3.63 0.13 -17.77
N LYS A 149 4.41 0.17 -18.86
CA LYS A 149 5.79 0.66 -18.86
C LYS A 149 5.85 1.98 -19.61
N PHE A 150 6.74 2.86 -19.16
CA PHE A 150 7.04 4.13 -19.80
C PHE A 150 8.54 4.44 -19.72
N GLN A 151 9.01 5.44 -20.46
CA GLN A 151 10.41 5.84 -20.47
C GLN A 151 10.66 6.99 -19.51
N ILE A 152 11.72 6.88 -18.71
CA ILE A 152 12.27 8.02 -17.96
C ILE A 152 13.50 8.50 -18.71
N VAL A 153 13.47 9.74 -19.16
CA VAL A 153 14.52 10.37 -19.98
C VAL A 153 15.28 11.45 -19.22
N GLY A 154 16.47 11.81 -19.68
CA GLY A 154 17.30 12.87 -19.07
C GLY A 154 18.17 12.40 -17.92
N GLY A 155 18.24 11.11 -17.63
CA GLY A 155 19.17 10.54 -16.67
C GLY A 155 20.61 10.49 -17.22
N ARG A 156 21.62 10.55 -16.34
CA ARG A 156 23.06 10.49 -16.70
C ARG A 156 23.44 9.20 -17.48
N LYS A 157 22.73 8.12 -17.27
CA LYS A 157 22.94 6.80 -17.90
C LYS A 157 22.09 6.59 -19.15
N GLY A 158 21.41 7.63 -19.65
CA GLY A 158 20.44 7.56 -20.74
C GLY A 158 19.03 7.20 -20.28
N PRO A 159 18.10 6.96 -21.23
CA PRO A 159 16.73 6.56 -20.94
C PRO A 159 16.66 5.26 -20.15
N SER A 160 15.70 5.15 -19.25
CA SER A 160 15.41 3.93 -18.51
C SER A 160 13.93 3.61 -18.54
N THR A 161 13.59 2.33 -18.65
CA THR A 161 12.20 1.87 -18.59
C THR A 161 11.77 1.73 -17.13
N ALA A 162 10.65 2.35 -16.79
CA ALA A 162 9.96 2.17 -15.52
C ALA A 162 8.62 1.47 -15.71
N LYS A 163 8.18 0.73 -14.71
CA LYS A 163 6.81 0.25 -14.60
C LYS A 163 6.02 1.19 -13.70
N TRP A 164 4.76 1.42 -14.05
CA TRP A 164 3.88 2.27 -13.23
C TRP A 164 3.76 1.74 -11.79
N SER A 165 3.58 0.42 -11.64
CA SER A 165 3.50 -0.24 -10.33
C SER A 165 4.73 -0.03 -9.43
N THR A 166 5.89 0.21 -10.02
CA THR A 166 7.14 0.43 -9.27
C THR A 166 7.61 1.88 -9.27
N PHE A 167 6.90 2.77 -9.95
CA PHE A 167 7.30 4.17 -10.06
C PHE A 167 7.35 4.84 -8.68
N PHE A 168 6.27 4.73 -7.93
CA PHE A 168 6.19 5.32 -6.59
C PHE A 168 7.10 4.63 -5.57
N SER A 169 7.36 3.35 -5.71
CA SER A 169 8.24 2.60 -4.81
C SER A 169 9.73 2.75 -5.09
N SER A 170 10.12 3.04 -6.37
CA SER A 170 11.51 3.00 -6.80
C SER A 170 12.07 4.34 -7.25
N TYR A 171 11.25 5.19 -7.86
CA TYR A 171 11.68 6.47 -8.42
C TYR A 171 11.29 7.67 -7.56
N ILE A 172 10.15 7.59 -6.87
CA ILE A 172 9.78 8.56 -5.85
C ILE A 172 10.40 8.10 -4.55
N ASN A 173 11.48 8.71 -4.19
CA ASN A 173 12.26 8.35 -3.02
C ASN A 173 12.47 9.64 -2.24
N PHE A 174 11.57 9.86 -1.29
CA PHE A 174 11.77 10.95 -0.33
C PHE A 174 13.12 10.71 0.35
N HIS A 175 14.06 11.59 0.17
CA HIS A 175 15.34 11.58 0.87
C HIS A 175 16.00 10.20 1.01
N LYS A 176 16.65 9.73 -0.05
CA LYS A 176 17.41 8.47 -0.06
C LYS A 176 18.34 8.40 1.15
N GLY A 177 18.18 7.35 1.94
CA GLY A 177 19.04 7.07 3.08
C GLY A 177 18.38 7.29 4.45
N PHE A 178 17.19 7.89 4.52
CA PHE A 178 16.48 7.99 5.78
C PHE A 178 15.79 6.68 6.17
N SER A 179 15.70 6.42 7.47
CA SER A 179 14.94 5.30 8.02
C SER A 179 13.43 5.60 7.95
N ALA A 180 12.62 4.56 8.07
CA ALA A 180 11.18 4.70 8.19
C ALA A 180 10.79 5.54 9.42
N THR A 181 11.49 5.36 10.53
CA THR A 181 11.32 6.16 11.77
C THR A 181 11.52 7.64 11.50
N TYR A 182 12.60 8.00 10.76
CA TYR A 182 12.85 9.38 10.43
C TYR A 182 11.72 9.99 9.59
N TRP A 183 11.21 9.25 8.62
CA TRP A 183 10.07 9.73 7.82
C TRP A 183 8.79 9.87 8.63
N ALA A 184 8.53 8.95 9.54
CA ALA A 184 7.38 9.08 10.42
C ALA A 184 7.48 10.32 11.32
N GLU A 185 8.68 10.67 11.78
CA GLU A 185 8.96 11.91 12.51
C GLU A 185 8.81 13.14 11.62
N ASP A 186 9.30 13.08 10.38
CA ASP A 186 9.19 14.17 9.41
C ASP A 186 7.72 14.46 9.05
N PHE A 187 6.87 13.42 8.90
CA PHE A 187 5.43 13.58 8.74
C PHE A 187 4.79 14.30 9.94
N GLU A 188 5.18 13.93 11.16
CA GLU A 188 4.71 14.59 12.38
C GLU A 188 5.09 16.08 12.42
N ILE A 189 6.34 16.40 12.04
CA ILE A 189 6.82 17.79 11.99
C ILE A 189 6.08 18.56 10.91
N TYR A 190 5.90 17.97 9.72
CA TYR A 190 5.31 18.66 8.58
C TYR A 190 3.81 18.92 8.75
N TYR A 191 3.05 17.92 9.20
CA TYR A 191 1.60 18.03 9.39
C TYR A 191 1.22 18.51 10.79
N GLY A 192 2.01 18.25 11.81
CA GLY A 192 1.78 18.68 13.18
C GLY A 192 0.39 18.34 13.67
N SER A 193 -0.29 19.32 14.30
CA SER A 193 -1.66 19.15 14.79
C SER A 193 -2.71 18.96 13.66
N GLU A 194 -2.37 19.25 12.42
CA GLU A 194 -3.25 19.11 11.26
C GLU A 194 -3.25 17.68 10.69
N GLY A 195 -2.27 16.84 11.07
CA GLY A 195 -2.10 15.50 10.51
C GLY A 195 -3.35 14.63 10.63
N MET A 196 -4.01 14.63 11.79
CA MET A 196 -5.26 13.88 11.97
C MET A 196 -6.40 14.36 11.07
N LYS A 197 -6.34 15.55 10.49
CA LYS A 197 -7.33 16.00 9.49
C LYS A 197 -7.26 15.20 8.19
N LEU A 198 -6.09 14.60 7.88
CA LEU A 198 -5.94 13.69 6.74
C LEU A 198 -6.79 12.41 6.91
N ALA A 199 -7.16 12.08 8.14
CA ALA A 199 -8.05 10.98 8.47
C ALA A 199 -9.53 11.37 8.60
N ASN A 200 -9.90 12.61 8.29
CA ASN A 200 -11.30 13.01 8.27
C ASN A 200 -12.09 12.24 7.21
N GLY A 201 -13.32 11.87 7.53
CA GLY A 201 -14.19 11.10 6.66
C GLY A 201 -14.20 9.60 6.97
N THR A 202 -14.82 8.86 6.10
CA THR A 202 -14.96 7.40 6.17
C THR A 202 -13.98 6.71 5.22
N LEU A 203 -13.80 5.40 5.37
CA LEU A 203 -13.01 4.61 4.42
C LEU A 203 -13.48 4.82 2.96
N ARG A 204 -14.79 4.96 2.73
CA ARG A 204 -15.34 5.21 1.39
C ARG A 204 -15.04 6.61 0.88
N ASP A 205 -15.03 7.61 1.74
CA ASP A 205 -14.60 8.97 1.37
C ASP A 205 -13.12 8.98 0.98
N TRP A 206 -12.27 8.26 1.71
CA TRP A 206 -10.86 8.14 1.37
C TRP A 206 -10.63 7.42 0.04
N VAL A 207 -11.38 6.35 -0.21
CA VAL A 207 -11.33 5.62 -1.49
C VAL A 207 -11.70 6.52 -2.66
N ALA A 208 -12.75 7.34 -2.53
CA ALA A 208 -13.14 8.31 -3.55
C ALA A 208 -12.06 9.38 -3.79
N GLN A 209 -11.44 9.90 -2.71
CA GLN A 209 -10.32 10.85 -2.80
C GLN A 209 -9.10 10.25 -3.51
N ILE A 210 -8.73 9.01 -3.17
CA ILE A 210 -7.64 8.28 -3.80
C ILE A 210 -7.95 8.05 -5.28
N GLY A 211 -9.18 7.63 -5.60
CA GLY A 211 -9.64 7.42 -6.97
C GLY A 211 -9.55 8.68 -7.82
N ALA A 212 -9.97 9.83 -7.30
CA ALA A 212 -9.89 11.12 -7.99
C ALA A 212 -8.43 11.49 -8.32
N LYS A 213 -7.53 11.39 -7.35
CA LYS A 213 -6.09 11.65 -7.55
C LYS A 213 -5.47 10.65 -8.54
N ALA A 214 -5.85 9.37 -8.47
CA ALA A 214 -5.38 8.36 -9.41
C ALA A 214 -5.86 8.64 -10.84
N ALA A 215 -7.11 9.05 -11.03
CA ALA A 215 -7.66 9.40 -12.34
C ALA A 215 -6.89 10.56 -12.98
N GLU A 216 -6.55 11.61 -12.21
CA GLU A 216 -5.72 12.73 -12.67
C GLU A 216 -4.33 12.24 -13.11
N LEU A 217 -3.72 11.33 -12.35
CA LEU A 217 -2.42 10.77 -12.71
C LEU A 217 -2.48 9.92 -13.98
N TYR A 218 -3.51 9.10 -14.16
CA TYR A 218 -3.69 8.30 -15.37
C TYR A 218 -4.02 9.15 -16.61
N ALA A 219 -4.62 10.32 -16.44
CA ALA A 219 -4.88 11.24 -17.56
C ALA A 219 -3.57 11.76 -18.20
N THR A 220 -2.49 11.84 -17.45
CA THR A 220 -1.20 12.34 -17.91
C THR A 220 -0.14 11.26 -18.09
N ASN A 221 -0.34 10.05 -17.53
CA ASN A 221 0.63 8.96 -17.57
C ASN A 221 0.07 7.76 -18.34
N HIS A 222 0.79 7.35 -19.38
CA HIS A 222 0.41 6.28 -20.30
C HIS A 222 1.63 5.51 -20.81
N PRO A 223 1.47 4.32 -21.47
CA PRO A 223 2.58 3.45 -21.86
C PRO A 223 3.67 4.10 -22.70
N ASP A 224 3.30 4.99 -23.62
CA ASP A 224 4.24 5.57 -24.59
C ASP A 224 4.82 6.91 -24.12
N ARG A 225 4.62 7.26 -22.85
CA ARG A 225 5.10 8.52 -22.31
C ARG A 225 6.62 8.50 -22.13
N GLU A 226 7.27 9.59 -22.53
CA GLU A 226 8.62 9.96 -22.12
C GLU A 226 8.54 10.98 -20.97
N MET A 227 8.87 10.54 -19.76
CA MET A 227 8.86 11.37 -18.57
C MET A 227 10.27 11.93 -18.32
N PRO A 228 10.49 13.24 -18.32
CA PRO A 228 11.74 13.80 -17.88
C PRO A 228 12.06 13.42 -16.43
N LEU A 229 13.28 12.97 -16.15
CA LEU A 229 13.68 12.53 -14.81
C LEU A 229 13.38 13.56 -13.72
N ARG A 230 13.49 14.88 -14.02
CA ARG A 230 13.19 15.96 -13.08
C ARG A 230 11.70 16.00 -12.70
N GLU A 231 10.81 15.60 -13.59
CA GLU A 231 9.37 15.64 -13.37
C GLU A 231 8.92 14.73 -12.22
N ARG A 232 9.68 13.70 -11.91
CA ARG A 232 9.42 12.87 -10.72
C ARG A 232 9.29 13.69 -9.43
N LEU A 233 10.00 14.84 -9.35
CA LEU A 233 9.95 15.72 -8.18
C LEU A 233 8.56 16.36 -8.00
N GLU A 234 7.77 16.44 -9.06
CA GLU A 234 6.40 16.96 -9.02
C GLU A 234 5.43 15.96 -8.36
N TYR A 235 5.78 14.67 -8.36
CA TYR A 235 5.00 13.61 -7.73
C TYR A 235 5.40 13.36 -6.26
N GLU A 236 6.57 13.83 -5.84
CA GLU A 236 7.04 13.61 -4.46
C GLU A 236 6.09 14.16 -3.40
N PRO A 237 5.56 15.40 -3.49
CA PRO A 237 4.63 15.92 -2.51
C PRO A 237 3.34 15.10 -2.40
N LEU A 238 2.82 14.64 -3.53
CA LEU A 238 1.61 13.82 -3.57
C LEU A 238 1.82 12.45 -2.91
N ALA A 239 2.94 11.81 -3.24
CA ALA A 239 3.29 10.52 -2.64
C ALA A 239 3.57 10.66 -1.13
N TYR A 240 4.22 11.77 -0.73
CA TYR A 240 4.46 12.10 0.67
C TYR A 240 3.15 12.25 1.45
N GLU A 241 2.20 13.01 0.91
CA GLU A 241 0.84 13.15 1.49
C GLU A 241 0.13 11.80 1.60
N MET A 242 0.24 10.93 0.59
CA MET A 242 -0.45 9.65 0.60
C MET A 242 0.11 8.68 1.63
N VAL A 243 1.44 8.62 1.81
CA VAL A 243 2.06 7.79 2.84
C VAL A 243 1.68 8.29 4.24
N ALA A 244 1.72 9.61 4.47
CA ALA A 244 1.27 10.21 5.73
C ALA A 244 -0.22 9.93 5.98
N SER A 245 -1.07 10.14 4.95
CA SER A 245 -2.50 9.83 5.05
C SER A 245 -2.76 8.38 5.41
N THR A 246 -1.98 7.44 4.86
CA THR A 246 -2.06 6.02 5.23
C THR A 246 -1.88 5.84 6.74
N GLY A 247 -0.86 6.45 7.32
CA GLY A 247 -0.59 6.33 8.76
C GLY A 247 -1.71 6.90 9.62
N TYR A 248 -2.13 8.15 9.37
CA TYR A 248 -3.21 8.77 10.15
C TYR A 248 -4.56 8.04 10.00
N ARG A 249 -4.90 7.59 8.79
CA ARG A 249 -6.12 6.83 8.51
C ARG A 249 -6.10 5.43 9.13
N LEU A 250 -4.96 4.76 9.10
CA LEU A 250 -4.79 3.47 9.77
C LEU A 250 -5.00 3.59 11.29
N ALA A 251 -4.43 4.63 11.92
CA ALA A 251 -4.66 4.90 13.33
C ALA A 251 -6.14 5.15 13.61
N ALA A 252 -6.81 5.96 12.81
CA ALA A 252 -8.24 6.25 12.97
C ALA A 252 -9.09 4.98 12.89
N LEU A 253 -8.84 4.11 11.90
CA LEU A 253 -9.55 2.84 11.73
C LEU A 253 -9.34 1.89 12.92
N LEU A 254 -8.09 1.73 13.37
CA LEU A 254 -7.79 0.83 14.48
C LEU A 254 -8.36 1.36 15.80
N ASN A 255 -8.29 2.68 16.03
CA ASN A 255 -8.90 3.32 17.21
C ASN A 255 -10.42 3.16 17.23
N GLU A 256 -11.07 3.16 16.06
CA GLU A 256 -12.49 2.90 15.93
C GLU A 256 -12.83 1.41 16.11
N ALA A 257 -12.05 0.53 15.52
CA ALA A 257 -12.31 -0.91 15.56
C ALA A 257 -12.15 -1.53 16.95
N VAL A 258 -11.29 -0.97 17.79
CA VAL A 258 -10.93 -1.49 19.13
C VAL A 258 -11.47 -0.59 20.25
N LYS A 259 -12.72 -0.13 20.15
CA LYS A 259 -13.38 0.71 21.19
C LYS A 259 -13.80 -0.10 22.42
#